data_ef9aeece960cab05f8e45970d3385700
#
_entry.id   ef9aeece960cab05f8e45970d3385700
#
_cell.length_a   1.000
_cell.length_b   1.000
_cell.length_c   1.000
_cell.angle_alpha   90.00
_cell.angle_beta   90.00
_cell.angle_gamma   90.00
#
_symmetry.space_group_name_H-M   'P 1'
#
loop_
_entity.id
_entity.type
_entity.pdbx_description
1 polymer ?
#
loop_
_entity_poly.entity_id
_entity_poly.type
_entity_poly.pdbx_seq_one_letter_code
_entity_poly.pdbx_strand_id
1 'polypeptide(L)'
;MSTSGQRSAAQRPATARILLLTGARESCEGFERAGFHDAVRERGLAIELECCELEFDHVTDRSVLDRLRSGPIATARAAGCDAVWLAGVSMGGFIALGFAEQYATELNGVCLIAPYLGTRIVTREISLAGGVASWRPGDVGADDEDRRIWRFIKSRRRMQPALYLGYGRDDRFADSQQLLAVELPPESVDVVSGAHDWPAWRQIWNHFLDKWPRLGCSA
;
A
#
# COMPACT_ATOMS: atom_id res chain seq x y z
N MET A 1 43.48 15.59 34.81
CA MET A 1 42.25 16.18 34.21
C MET A 1 42.07 15.56 32.86
N SER A 2 41.27 14.48 32.81
CA SER A 2 41.00 13.74 31.56
C SER A 2 39.65 14.16 31.02
N THR A 3 39.65 14.84 29.88
CA THR A 3 38.44 15.16 29.13
C THR A 3 38.07 13.97 28.24
N SER A 4 37.11 13.19 28.69
CA SER A 4 36.50 12.12 27.86
C SER A 4 35.60 12.79 26.83
N GLY A 5 36.09 12.84 25.57
CA GLY A 5 35.29 13.21 24.41
C GLY A 5 34.23 12.14 24.15
N GLN A 6 32.98 12.45 24.48
CA GLN A 6 31.83 11.69 23.96
C GLN A 6 31.77 11.87 22.45
N ARG A 7 32.11 10.81 21.72
CA ARG A 7 31.78 10.71 20.29
C ARG A 7 30.27 10.58 20.18
N SER A 8 29.60 11.61 19.73
CA SER A 8 28.22 11.54 19.27
C SER A 8 28.13 10.45 18.21
N ALA A 9 27.38 9.39 18.50
CA ALA A 9 27.05 8.41 17.49
C ALA A 9 26.29 9.12 16.38
N ALA A 10 26.87 9.19 15.20
CA ALA A 10 26.19 9.69 14.02
C ALA A 10 24.95 8.85 13.80
N GLN A 11 23.79 9.45 14.02
CA GLN A 11 22.49 8.81 13.79
C GLN A 11 22.43 8.41 12.33
N ARG A 12 22.33 7.11 12.03
CA ARG A 12 22.10 6.63 10.65
C ARG A 12 20.83 7.32 10.15
N PRO A 13 20.83 7.79 8.89
CA PRO A 13 19.59 8.32 8.33
C PRO A 13 18.51 7.23 8.39
N ALA A 14 17.30 7.66 8.79
CA ALA A 14 16.15 6.78 8.83
C ALA A 14 15.99 6.08 7.47
N THR A 15 15.95 4.76 7.47
CA THR A 15 15.76 3.98 6.26
C THR A 15 14.37 3.38 6.26
N ALA A 16 13.62 3.64 5.20
CA ALA A 16 12.35 2.99 4.96
C ALA A 16 12.53 1.85 3.97
N ARG A 17 11.77 0.78 4.14
CA ARG A 17 11.63 -0.27 3.14
C ARG A 17 10.21 -0.29 2.60
N ILE A 18 10.10 -0.25 1.28
CA ILE A 18 8.82 -0.39 0.58
C ILE A 18 8.85 -1.70 -0.20
N LEU A 19 7.91 -2.59 0.12
CA LEU A 19 7.70 -3.84 -0.59
C LEU A 19 6.73 -3.58 -1.73
N LEU A 20 7.19 -3.79 -2.96
CA LEU A 20 6.37 -3.64 -4.17
C LEU A 20 5.64 -4.95 -4.45
N LEU A 21 4.32 -4.93 -4.42
CA LEU A 21 3.47 -6.09 -4.70
C LEU A 21 2.93 -6.00 -6.12
N THR A 22 3.19 -7.03 -6.92
CA THR A 22 2.80 -7.07 -8.33
C THR A 22 1.28 -7.16 -8.50
N GLY A 23 0.77 -6.69 -9.63
CA GLY A 23 -0.57 -6.99 -10.09
C GLY A 23 -0.69 -8.43 -10.61
N ALA A 24 -1.93 -8.87 -10.86
CA ALA A 24 -2.15 -10.14 -11.53
C ALA A 24 -1.48 -10.13 -12.92
N ARG A 25 -0.66 -11.13 -13.21
CA ARG A 25 0.11 -11.27 -14.46
C ARG A 25 1.21 -10.23 -14.67
N GLU A 26 1.55 -9.47 -13.64
CA GLU A 26 2.69 -8.56 -13.65
C GLU A 26 3.89 -9.22 -12.98
N SER A 27 5.09 -8.77 -13.36
CA SER A 27 6.34 -9.22 -12.76
C SER A 27 7.12 -8.07 -12.16
N CYS A 28 8.13 -8.38 -11.37
CA CYS A 28 9.04 -7.39 -10.81
C CYS A 28 9.75 -6.55 -11.86
N GLU A 29 10.06 -7.13 -13.04
CA GLU A 29 10.64 -6.39 -14.16
C GLU A 29 9.74 -5.25 -14.66
N GLY A 30 8.41 -5.34 -14.47
CA GLY A 30 7.48 -4.28 -14.81
C GLY A 30 7.77 -3.01 -14.02
N PHE A 31 8.03 -3.10 -12.73
CA PHE A 31 8.42 -1.95 -11.89
C PHE A 31 9.76 -1.35 -12.32
N GLU A 32 10.72 -2.20 -12.69
CA GLU A 32 12.02 -1.73 -13.18
C GLU A 32 11.86 -0.96 -14.49
N ARG A 33 11.19 -1.56 -15.49
CA ARG A 33 10.92 -0.90 -16.78
C ARG A 33 10.13 0.39 -16.65
N ALA A 34 9.21 0.46 -15.66
CA ALA A 34 8.45 1.67 -15.36
C ALA A 34 9.27 2.73 -14.60
N GLY A 35 10.50 2.42 -14.17
CA GLY A 35 11.40 3.37 -13.53
C GLY A 35 11.06 3.66 -12.06
N PHE A 36 10.47 2.71 -11.33
CA PHE A 36 10.13 2.89 -9.92
C PHE A 36 11.38 3.09 -9.05
N HIS A 37 12.43 2.32 -9.28
CA HIS A 37 13.71 2.45 -8.58
C HIS A 37 14.41 3.77 -8.95
N ASP A 38 14.37 4.14 -10.21
CA ASP A 38 14.96 5.40 -10.68
C ASP A 38 14.31 6.61 -10.03
N ALA A 39 12.99 6.60 -9.92
CA ALA A 39 12.23 7.67 -9.30
C ALA A 39 12.61 7.92 -7.83
N VAL A 40 12.92 6.86 -7.06
CA VAL A 40 13.42 6.96 -5.67
C VAL A 40 14.84 7.53 -5.67
N ARG A 41 15.71 7.00 -6.54
CA ARG A 41 17.11 7.42 -6.64
C ARG A 41 17.24 8.89 -7.06
N GLU A 42 16.49 9.32 -8.07
CA GLU A 42 16.50 10.70 -8.56
C GLU A 42 16.09 11.72 -7.50
N ARG A 43 15.23 11.32 -6.55
CA ARG A 43 14.81 12.15 -5.42
C ARG A 43 15.75 12.07 -4.21
N GLY A 44 16.77 11.22 -4.26
CA GLY A 44 17.69 11.01 -3.13
C GLY A 44 17.01 10.51 -1.86
N LEU A 45 15.90 9.78 -1.99
CA LEU A 45 15.15 9.28 -0.85
C LEU A 45 15.84 8.06 -0.22
N ALA A 46 15.91 8.03 1.12
CA ALA A 46 16.46 6.91 1.87
C ALA A 46 15.44 5.76 1.97
N ILE A 47 15.03 5.24 0.81
CA ILE A 47 14.04 4.17 0.64
C ILE A 47 14.72 3.00 -0.06
N GLU A 48 14.61 1.82 0.53
CA GLU A 48 14.93 0.55 -0.12
C GLU A 48 13.65 -0.02 -0.73
N LEU A 49 13.71 -0.40 -2.01
CA LEU A 49 12.62 -1.10 -2.68
C LEU A 49 12.95 -2.59 -2.79
N GLU A 50 12.02 -3.42 -2.41
CA GLU A 50 12.07 -4.86 -2.57
C GLU A 50 10.81 -5.32 -3.29
N CYS A 51 10.93 -5.99 -4.41
CA CYS A 51 9.78 -6.49 -5.15
C CYS A 51 9.41 -7.90 -4.71
N CYS A 52 8.13 -8.12 -4.46
CA CYS A 52 7.54 -9.39 -4.11
C CYS A 52 6.55 -9.79 -5.20
N GLU A 53 6.90 -10.77 -6.02
CA GLU A 53 5.97 -11.35 -6.98
C GLU A 53 4.88 -12.12 -6.27
N LEU A 54 3.64 -11.87 -6.67
CA LEU A 54 2.48 -12.57 -6.14
C LEU A 54 2.20 -13.79 -7.00
N GLU A 55 2.54 -14.96 -6.50
CA GLU A 55 2.16 -16.22 -7.12
C GLU A 55 0.66 -16.46 -6.91
N PHE A 56 -0.03 -16.80 -8.02
CA PHE A 56 -1.48 -16.96 -8.00
C PHE A 56 -1.97 -17.99 -6.97
N ASP A 57 -1.24 -19.10 -6.82
CA ASP A 57 -1.58 -20.15 -5.86
C ASP A 57 -1.55 -19.63 -4.42
N HIS A 58 -0.56 -18.80 -4.07
CA HIS A 58 -0.46 -18.20 -2.74
C HIS A 58 -1.55 -17.14 -2.45
N VAL A 59 -2.08 -16.52 -3.49
CA VAL A 59 -3.23 -15.60 -3.35
C VAL A 59 -4.50 -16.39 -3.08
N THR A 60 -4.68 -17.52 -3.77
CA THR A 60 -5.88 -18.34 -3.63
C THR A 60 -5.95 -19.12 -2.34
N ASP A 61 -4.82 -19.61 -1.81
CA ASP A 61 -4.73 -20.33 -0.53
C ASP A 61 -4.50 -19.40 0.68
N ARG A 62 -4.41 -18.09 0.44
CA ARG A 62 -4.18 -17.03 1.44
C ARG A 62 -2.84 -17.11 2.18
N SER A 63 -1.94 -17.97 1.76
CA SER A 63 -0.61 -18.08 2.37
C SER A 63 0.27 -16.86 2.09
N VAL A 64 -0.10 -16.02 1.13
CA VAL A 64 0.64 -14.83 0.72
C VAL A 64 0.86 -13.86 1.90
N LEU A 65 -0.12 -13.67 2.77
CA LEU A 65 -0.01 -12.74 3.91
C LEU A 65 1.02 -13.24 4.93
N ASP A 66 0.99 -14.53 5.27
CA ASP A 66 1.96 -15.12 6.19
C ASP A 66 3.37 -15.15 5.59
N ARG A 67 3.50 -15.36 4.27
CA ARG A 67 4.78 -15.28 3.56
C ARG A 67 5.35 -13.87 3.57
N LEU A 68 4.55 -12.86 3.30
CA LEU A 68 4.98 -11.47 3.40
C LEU A 68 5.44 -11.13 4.82
N ARG A 69 4.68 -11.58 5.81
CA ARG A 69 4.95 -11.32 7.23
C ARG A 69 6.24 -11.97 7.70
N SER A 70 6.38 -13.29 7.47
CA SER A 70 7.52 -14.08 7.95
C SER A 70 8.79 -13.90 7.12
N GLY A 71 8.67 -13.44 5.88
CA GLY A 71 9.77 -13.20 4.94
C GLY A 71 10.21 -11.73 4.91
N PRO A 72 9.81 -10.97 3.89
CA PRO A 72 10.37 -9.65 3.63
C PRO A 72 10.08 -8.62 4.75
N ILE A 73 8.91 -8.67 5.40
CA ILE A 73 8.58 -7.75 6.50
C ILE A 73 9.44 -8.07 7.73
N ALA A 74 9.57 -9.36 8.10
CA ALA A 74 10.43 -9.75 9.20
C ALA A 74 11.90 -9.39 8.91
N THR A 75 12.35 -9.55 7.66
CA THR A 75 13.70 -9.18 7.22
C THR A 75 13.93 -7.67 7.34
N ALA A 76 12.97 -6.84 6.90
CA ALA A 76 13.04 -5.39 7.01
C ALA A 76 13.20 -4.95 8.47
N ARG A 77 12.41 -5.54 9.36
CA ARG A 77 12.45 -5.25 10.80
C ARG A 77 13.75 -5.69 11.45
N ALA A 78 14.22 -6.91 11.13
CA ALA A 78 15.49 -7.42 11.63
C ALA A 78 16.69 -6.58 11.17
N ALA A 79 16.59 -5.96 9.99
CA ALA A 79 17.58 -5.00 9.47
C ALA A 79 17.51 -3.63 10.15
N GLY A 80 16.52 -3.39 11.03
CA GLY A 80 16.36 -2.13 11.75
C GLY A 80 15.83 -1.00 10.88
N CYS A 81 14.99 -1.30 9.87
CA CYS A 81 14.28 -0.26 9.11
C CYS A 81 13.31 0.50 10.02
N ASP A 82 13.33 1.82 9.95
CA ASP A 82 12.47 2.68 10.76
C ASP A 82 11.02 2.66 10.29
N ALA A 83 10.81 2.41 9.00
CA ALA A 83 9.48 2.33 8.41
C ALA A 83 9.37 1.18 7.40
N VAL A 84 8.26 0.44 7.45
CA VAL A 84 7.91 -0.61 6.50
C VAL A 84 6.59 -0.25 5.83
N TRP A 85 6.60 -0.21 4.51
CA TRP A 85 5.44 0.09 3.68
C TRP A 85 5.17 -1.03 2.68
N LEU A 86 3.91 -1.24 2.34
CA LEU A 86 3.51 -2.02 1.17
C LEU A 86 3.07 -1.06 0.05
N ALA A 87 3.57 -1.26 -1.15
CA ALA A 87 3.10 -0.55 -2.33
C ALA A 87 2.57 -1.56 -3.34
N GLY A 88 1.26 -1.61 -3.52
CA GLY A 88 0.62 -2.63 -4.34
C GLY A 88 -0.08 -2.06 -5.56
N VAL A 89 0.18 -2.68 -6.72
CA VAL A 89 -0.51 -2.38 -7.98
C VAL A 89 -1.67 -3.35 -8.17
N SER A 90 -2.86 -2.86 -8.50
CA SER A 90 -4.01 -3.70 -8.86
C SER A 90 -4.31 -4.76 -7.78
N MET A 91 -4.11 -6.05 -8.08
CA MET A 91 -4.23 -7.16 -7.13
C MET A 91 -3.26 -7.03 -5.96
N GLY A 92 -2.05 -6.54 -6.20
CA GLY A 92 -1.09 -6.24 -5.12
C GLY A 92 -1.62 -5.22 -4.12
N GLY A 93 -2.44 -4.26 -4.57
CA GLY A 93 -3.15 -3.33 -3.70
C GLY A 93 -4.20 -4.00 -2.81
N PHE A 94 -4.91 -4.98 -3.35
CA PHE A 94 -5.86 -5.80 -2.59
C PHE A 94 -5.17 -6.62 -1.49
N ILE A 95 -4.06 -7.27 -1.85
CA ILE A 95 -3.24 -8.03 -0.88
C ILE A 95 -2.66 -7.11 0.19
N ALA A 96 -2.18 -5.91 -0.18
CA ALA A 96 -1.68 -4.93 0.78
C ALA A 96 -2.76 -4.48 1.78
N LEU A 97 -4.01 -4.31 1.33
CA LEU A 97 -5.14 -4.03 2.21
C LEU A 97 -5.51 -5.21 3.09
N GLY A 98 -5.50 -6.43 2.57
CA GLY A 98 -5.71 -7.67 3.34
C GLY A 98 -4.65 -7.83 4.43
N PHE A 99 -3.38 -7.51 4.10
CA PHE A 99 -2.31 -7.49 5.10
C PHE A 99 -2.56 -6.43 6.19
N ALA A 100 -2.93 -5.22 5.79
CA ALA A 100 -3.23 -4.15 6.73
C ALA A 100 -4.46 -4.46 7.61
N GLU A 101 -5.44 -5.20 7.10
CA GLU A 101 -6.61 -5.65 7.87
C GLU A 101 -6.21 -6.60 8.99
N GLN A 102 -5.27 -7.51 8.73
CA GLN A 102 -4.84 -8.51 9.72
C GLN A 102 -3.69 -8.03 10.62
N TYR A 103 -2.76 -7.26 10.06
CA TYR A 103 -1.46 -6.94 10.69
C TYR A 103 -1.16 -5.43 10.65
N ALA A 104 -2.17 -4.58 10.89
CA ALA A 104 -2.06 -3.13 10.81
C ALA A 104 -0.83 -2.55 11.53
N THR A 105 -0.52 -3.07 12.71
CA THR A 105 0.61 -2.61 13.55
C THR A 105 1.99 -2.97 13.01
N GLU A 106 2.03 -3.82 11.99
CA GLU A 106 3.28 -4.22 11.35
C GLU A 106 3.67 -3.32 10.17
N LEU A 107 2.84 -2.34 9.84
CA LEU A 107 3.09 -1.41 8.74
C LEU A 107 3.02 0.03 9.21
N ASN A 108 3.88 0.87 8.66
CA ASN A 108 3.77 2.32 8.77
C ASN A 108 2.77 2.86 7.74
N GLY A 109 2.64 2.23 6.58
CA GLY A 109 1.67 2.63 5.58
C GLY A 109 1.50 1.69 4.40
N VAL A 110 0.52 2.01 3.58
CA VAL A 110 0.20 1.31 2.33
C VAL A 110 0.01 2.32 1.21
N CYS A 111 0.74 2.13 0.12
CA CYS A 111 0.58 2.85 -1.13
C CYS A 111 -0.24 2.00 -2.10
N LEU A 112 -1.45 2.43 -2.40
CA LEU A 112 -2.37 1.75 -3.30
C LEU A 112 -2.30 2.39 -4.68
N ILE A 113 -1.80 1.62 -5.66
CA ILE A 113 -1.66 2.06 -7.04
C ILE A 113 -2.71 1.34 -7.88
N ALA A 114 -3.75 2.05 -8.28
CA ALA A 114 -4.86 1.52 -9.06
C ALA A 114 -5.41 0.19 -8.49
N PRO A 115 -5.73 0.10 -7.18
CA PRO A 115 -6.02 -1.17 -6.54
C PRO A 115 -7.28 -1.83 -7.09
N TYR A 116 -7.27 -3.16 -7.20
CA TYR A 116 -8.48 -3.95 -7.18
C TYR A 116 -9.05 -3.91 -5.75
N LEU A 117 -10.34 -3.71 -5.60
CA LEU A 117 -11.00 -3.52 -4.29
C LEU A 117 -12.11 -4.54 -4.02
N GLY A 118 -11.91 -5.75 -4.53
CA GLY A 118 -12.85 -6.84 -4.38
C GLY A 118 -13.86 -6.94 -5.51
N THR A 119 -14.79 -7.87 -5.37
CA THR A 119 -15.78 -8.20 -6.39
C THR A 119 -16.80 -7.08 -6.60
N ARG A 120 -17.37 -7.02 -7.80
CA ARG A 120 -18.46 -6.10 -8.11
C ARG A 120 -19.69 -6.31 -7.23
N ILE A 121 -19.86 -7.49 -6.66
CA ILE A 121 -20.96 -7.78 -5.73
C ILE A 121 -20.85 -6.87 -4.51
N VAL A 122 -19.69 -6.85 -3.86
CA VAL A 122 -19.46 -6.09 -2.63
C VAL A 122 -19.39 -4.59 -2.90
N THR A 123 -18.66 -4.18 -3.96
CA THR A 123 -18.55 -2.75 -4.29
C THR A 123 -19.89 -2.13 -4.70
N ARG A 124 -20.75 -2.90 -5.39
CA ARG A 124 -22.11 -2.48 -5.72
C ARG A 124 -23.02 -2.42 -4.48
N GLU A 125 -22.89 -3.39 -3.57
CA GLU A 125 -23.62 -3.39 -2.29
C GLU A 125 -23.30 -2.09 -1.51
N ILE A 126 -22.02 -1.72 -1.43
CA ILE A 126 -21.58 -0.49 -0.78
C ILE A 126 -22.14 0.75 -1.49
N SER A 127 -22.06 0.79 -2.81
CA SER A 127 -22.60 1.89 -3.61
C SER A 127 -24.10 2.07 -3.42
N LEU A 128 -24.87 0.97 -3.44
CA LEU A 128 -26.33 0.99 -3.23
C LEU A 128 -26.71 1.41 -1.80
N ALA A 129 -25.85 1.15 -0.83
CA ALA A 129 -26.05 1.63 0.55
C ALA A 129 -25.76 3.13 0.72
N GLY A 130 -25.31 3.82 -0.33
CA GLY A 130 -24.93 5.25 -0.27
C GLY A 130 -23.49 5.46 0.20
N GLY A 131 -22.61 4.50 0.01
CA GLY A 131 -21.18 4.54 0.36
C GLY A 131 -20.81 3.81 1.64
N VAL A 132 -19.51 3.78 1.91
CA VAL A 132 -18.92 3.00 3.02
C VAL A 132 -19.49 3.41 4.38
N ALA A 133 -19.67 4.69 4.62
CA ALA A 133 -20.21 5.20 5.88
C ALA A 133 -21.61 4.64 6.20
N SER A 134 -22.47 4.54 5.20
CA SER A 134 -23.86 4.05 5.33
C SER A 134 -23.96 2.53 5.27
N TRP A 135 -22.99 1.87 4.65
CA TRP A 135 -22.98 0.43 4.44
C TRP A 135 -22.98 -0.35 5.79
N ARG A 136 -23.76 -1.42 5.84
CA ARG A 136 -23.87 -2.32 7.01
C ARG A 136 -23.69 -3.75 6.52
N PRO A 137 -22.47 -4.32 6.63
CA PRO A 137 -22.12 -5.65 6.08
C PRO A 137 -22.76 -6.72 6.94
N GLY A 138 -23.56 -6.77 7.74
CA GLY A 138 -24.04 -7.90 8.57
C GLY A 138 -22.89 -8.74 9.15
N ASP A 139 -23.12 -10.02 9.33
CA ASP A 139 -22.09 -10.95 9.76
C ASP A 139 -21.14 -11.26 8.59
N VAL A 140 -19.85 -10.98 8.81
CA VAL A 140 -18.80 -11.19 7.81
C VAL A 140 -17.99 -12.41 8.21
N GLY A 141 -18.10 -13.49 7.41
CA GLY A 141 -17.34 -14.72 7.60
C GLY A 141 -15.83 -14.52 7.44
N ALA A 142 -15.06 -15.44 8.02
CA ALA A 142 -13.61 -15.42 7.91
C ALA A 142 -13.13 -15.51 6.43
N ASP A 143 -13.92 -16.17 5.60
CA ASP A 143 -13.62 -16.36 4.18
C ASP A 143 -14.09 -15.21 3.27
N ASP A 144 -14.82 -14.24 3.79
CA ASP A 144 -15.30 -13.09 3.03
C ASP A 144 -14.28 -11.95 3.11
N GLU A 145 -13.17 -12.10 2.40
CA GLU A 145 -12.07 -11.14 2.41
C GLU A 145 -12.47 -9.77 1.88
N ASP A 146 -13.29 -9.74 0.83
CA ASP A 146 -13.80 -8.48 0.26
C ASP A 146 -14.50 -7.63 1.33
N ARG A 147 -15.47 -8.22 2.04
CA ARG A 147 -16.22 -7.49 3.08
C ARG A 147 -15.37 -7.22 4.32
N ARG A 148 -14.40 -8.08 4.66
CA ARG A 148 -13.46 -7.82 5.76
C ARG A 148 -12.61 -6.59 5.49
N ILE A 149 -12.03 -6.46 4.29
CA ILE A 149 -11.24 -5.30 3.88
C ILE A 149 -12.09 -4.03 3.93
N TRP A 150 -13.29 -4.04 3.39
CA TRP A 150 -14.17 -2.86 3.44
C TRP A 150 -14.64 -2.52 4.87
N ARG A 151 -14.82 -3.51 5.72
CA ARG A 151 -15.09 -3.30 7.15
C ARG A 151 -13.89 -2.69 7.85
N PHE A 152 -12.68 -3.12 7.55
CA PHE A 152 -11.45 -2.51 8.03
C PHE A 152 -11.37 -1.04 7.57
N ILE A 153 -11.56 -0.74 6.30
CA ILE A 153 -11.58 0.63 5.76
C ILE A 153 -12.59 1.48 6.52
N LYS A 154 -13.81 0.99 6.73
CA LYS A 154 -14.86 1.69 7.47
C LYS A 154 -14.51 1.97 8.93
N SER A 155 -13.88 1.02 9.61
CA SER A 155 -13.62 1.07 11.05
C SER A 155 -12.26 1.67 11.41
N ARG A 156 -11.35 1.80 10.43
CA ARG A 156 -9.99 2.27 10.71
C ARG A 156 -10.00 3.68 11.29
N ARG A 157 -9.21 3.88 12.33
CA ARG A 157 -8.91 5.22 12.83
C ARG A 157 -7.89 5.88 11.90
N ARG A 158 -7.99 7.19 11.72
CA ARG A 158 -7.28 7.99 10.70
C ARG A 158 -5.75 7.82 10.61
N MET A 159 -5.10 7.08 11.49
CA MET A 159 -3.66 7.22 11.70
C MET A 159 -2.82 5.96 11.50
N GLN A 160 -3.37 4.73 11.37
CA GLN A 160 -2.51 3.55 11.27
C GLN A 160 -3.18 2.37 10.55
N PRO A 161 -2.46 1.75 9.58
CA PRO A 161 -1.33 2.31 8.82
C PRO A 161 -1.78 3.50 7.97
N ALA A 162 -0.86 4.41 7.59
CA ALA A 162 -1.17 5.47 6.65
C ALA A 162 -1.62 4.84 5.31
N LEU A 163 -2.66 5.39 4.67
CA LEU A 163 -3.08 4.94 3.34
C LEU A 163 -2.92 6.07 2.34
N TYR A 164 -2.25 5.76 1.25
CA TYR A 164 -2.22 6.58 0.04
C TYR A 164 -2.94 5.83 -1.08
N LEU A 165 -3.74 6.53 -1.85
CA LEU A 165 -4.47 6.01 -3.00
C LEU A 165 -4.18 6.84 -4.24
N GLY A 166 -3.75 6.18 -5.30
CA GLY A 166 -3.70 6.78 -6.62
C GLY A 166 -4.39 5.90 -7.66
N TYR A 167 -5.09 6.51 -8.61
CA TYR A 167 -5.73 5.77 -9.70
C TYR A 167 -5.93 6.64 -10.95
N GLY A 168 -6.05 5.94 -12.09
CA GLY A 168 -6.35 6.56 -13.37
C GLY A 168 -7.83 6.94 -13.47
N ARG A 169 -8.14 8.10 -14.06
CA ARG A 169 -9.53 8.53 -14.24
C ARG A 169 -10.34 7.55 -15.09
N ASP A 170 -9.68 6.94 -16.07
CA ASP A 170 -10.28 6.00 -17.01
C ASP A 170 -10.02 4.53 -16.61
N ASP A 171 -9.62 4.30 -15.36
CA ASP A 171 -9.38 2.96 -14.83
C ASP A 171 -10.70 2.17 -14.78
N ARG A 172 -10.67 0.90 -15.21
CA ARG A 172 -11.82 0.00 -15.19
C ARG A 172 -12.39 -0.26 -13.79
N PHE A 173 -11.62 0.07 -12.75
CA PHE A 173 -12.01 -0.03 -11.34
C PHE A 173 -12.27 1.34 -10.69
N ALA A 174 -12.29 2.43 -11.47
CA ALA A 174 -12.41 3.80 -10.95
C ALA A 174 -13.59 3.98 -9.99
N ASP A 175 -14.76 3.39 -10.29
CA ASP A 175 -15.94 3.47 -9.44
C ASP A 175 -15.67 2.94 -8.02
N SER A 176 -14.99 1.79 -7.89
CA SER A 176 -14.66 1.21 -6.59
C SER A 176 -13.52 1.98 -5.90
N GLN A 177 -12.57 2.49 -6.67
CA GLN A 177 -11.48 3.31 -6.15
C GLN A 177 -12.01 4.64 -5.61
N GLN A 178 -13.04 5.20 -6.24
CA GLN A 178 -13.72 6.40 -5.74
C GLN A 178 -14.45 6.14 -4.42
N LEU A 179 -15.05 4.97 -4.21
CA LEU A 179 -15.62 4.59 -2.91
C LEU A 179 -14.58 4.63 -1.79
N LEU A 180 -13.35 4.18 -2.08
CA LEU A 180 -12.24 4.27 -1.12
C LEU A 180 -11.73 5.70 -0.96
N ALA A 181 -11.65 6.46 -2.05
CA ALA A 181 -11.12 7.82 -2.04
C ALA A 181 -11.86 8.74 -1.07
N VAL A 182 -13.18 8.60 -0.94
CA VAL A 182 -14.00 9.43 -0.03
C VAL A 182 -13.78 9.11 1.46
N GLU A 183 -13.17 7.96 1.77
CA GLU A 183 -12.82 7.56 3.13
C GLU A 183 -11.42 8.03 3.56
N LEU A 184 -10.66 8.61 2.63
CA LEU A 184 -9.28 9.04 2.86
C LEU A 184 -9.18 10.57 2.90
N PRO A 185 -8.17 11.12 3.61
CA PRO A 185 -7.86 12.53 3.53
C PRO A 185 -7.54 12.93 2.08
N PRO A 186 -8.04 14.08 1.58
CA PRO A 186 -7.82 14.48 0.18
C PRO A 186 -6.34 14.54 -0.23
N GLU A 187 -5.46 14.90 0.70
CA GLU A 187 -4.01 14.94 0.48
C GLU A 187 -3.38 13.57 0.24
N SER A 188 -4.08 12.50 0.64
CA SER A 188 -3.65 11.10 0.46
C SER A 188 -4.22 10.46 -0.80
N VAL A 189 -4.93 11.23 -1.65
CA VAL A 189 -5.54 10.72 -2.87
C VAL A 189 -5.04 11.49 -4.09
N ASP A 190 -4.70 10.77 -5.15
CA ASP A 190 -4.37 11.33 -6.46
C ASP A 190 -5.15 10.64 -7.57
N VAL A 191 -5.85 11.42 -8.37
CA VAL A 191 -6.50 10.96 -9.59
C VAL A 191 -5.71 11.48 -10.78
N VAL A 192 -5.12 10.57 -11.54
CA VAL A 192 -4.29 10.92 -12.70
C VAL A 192 -5.03 10.70 -14.02
N SER A 193 -4.52 11.25 -15.11
CA SER A 193 -4.98 10.87 -16.45
C SER A 193 -4.48 9.48 -16.78
N GLY A 194 -5.29 8.67 -17.47
CA GLY A 194 -4.93 7.33 -17.91
C GLY A 194 -5.83 6.25 -17.36
N ALA A 195 -5.57 5.02 -17.78
CA ALA A 195 -6.37 3.84 -17.48
C ALA A 195 -5.68 2.94 -16.44
N HIS A 196 -5.93 1.63 -16.53
CA HIS A 196 -5.32 0.61 -15.66
C HIS A 196 -4.03 0.09 -16.29
N ASP A 197 -3.02 0.94 -16.37
CA ASP A 197 -1.78 0.69 -17.13
C ASP A 197 -0.54 1.32 -16.48
N TRP A 198 0.64 0.90 -16.93
CA TRP A 198 1.93 1.35 -16.42
C TRP A 198 2.17 2.86 -16.51
N PRO A 199 1.76 3.59 -17.57
CA PRO A 199 1.88 5.03 -17.61
C PRO A 199 1.17 5.73 -16.46
N ALA A 200 -0.08 5.33 -16.16
CA ALA A 200 -0.83 5.86 -15.02
C ALA A 200 -0.18 5.46 -13.68
N TRP A 201 0.23 4.19 -13.54
CA TRP A 201 0.87 3.68 -12.31
C TRP A 201 2.19 4.38 -12.00
N ARG A 202 3.00 4.65 -13.03
CA ARG A 202 4.23 5.43 -12.89
C ARG A 202 3.96 6.86 -12.41
N GLN A 203 2.93 7.51 -12.96
CA GLN A 203 2.54 8.85 -12.54
C GLN A 203 2.09 8.86 -11.07
N ILE A 204 1.27 7.88 -10.67
CA ILE A 204 0.81 7.70 -9.28
C ILE A 204 2.00 7.50 -8.34
N TRP A 205 2.96 6.64 -8.73
CA TRP A 205 4.17 6.40 -7.96
C TRP A 205 4.98 7.69 -7.73
N ASN A 206 5.17 8.48 -8.78
CA ASN A 206 5.85 9.78 -8.67
C ASN A 206 5.13 10.72 -7.68
N HIS A 207 3.80 10.84 -7.77
CA HIS A 207 3.02 11.67 -6.84
C HIS A 207 3.15 11.17 -5.39
N PHE A 208 3.13 9.86 -5.17
CA PHE A 208 3.37 9.28 -3.85
C PHE A 208 4.75 9.66 -3.31
N LEU A 209 5.79 9.51 -4.11
CA LEU A 209 7.16 9.88 -3.70
C LEU A 209 7.31 11.38 -3.42
N ASP A 210 6.62 12.25 -4.16
CA ASP A 210 6.62 13.69 -3.90
C ASP A 210 5.96 14.04 -2.56
N LYS A 211 5.04 13.20 -2.09
CA LYS A 211 4.39 13.33 -0.78
C LYS A 211 5.11 12.58 0.34
N TRP A 212 6.10 11.76 0.01
CA TRP A 212 6.84 10.92 0.95
C TRP A 212 7.35 11.65 2.20
N PRO A 213 7.93 12.86 2.11
CA PRO A 213 8.42 13.57 3.31
C PRO A 213 7.35 13.81 4.38
N ARG A 214 6.08 13.82 3.99
CA ARG A 214 4.94 14.00 4.91
C ARG A 214 4.33 12.68 5.36
N LEU A 215 4.35 11.66 4.48
CA LEU A 215 3.74 10.35 4.72
C LEU A 215 4.69 9.39 5.43
N GLY A 216 5.95 9.35 5.00
CA GLY A 216 6.95 8.39 5.46
C GLY A 216 7.57 8.73 6.82
N CYS A 217 7.42 9.96 7.31
CA CYS A 217 7.97 10.42 8.59
C CYS A 217 6.95 10.45 9.72
N SER A 218 5.71 9.99 9.50
CA SER A 218 4.70 9.90 10.57
C SER A 218 4.96 8.63 11.38
N ALA A 219 5.84 8.76 12.37
CA ALA A 219 6.08 7.75 13.39
C ALA A 219 5.10 7.92 14.56
#